data_b19ee27de85b2608bd263779be1c44b6
#
_entry.id   b19ee27de85b2608bd263779be1c44b6
#
_cell.length_a   1.000
_cell.length_b   1.000
_cell.length_c   1.000
_cell.angle_alpha   90.00
_cell.angle_beta   90.00
_cell.angle_gamma   90.00
#
_symmetry.space_group_name_H-M   'P 1'
#
loop_
_entity.id
_entity.type
_entity.pdbx_description
1 polymer ?
#
loop_
_entity_poly.entity_id
_entity_poly.type
_entity_poly.pdbx_seq_one_letter_code
_entity_poly.pdbx_strand_id
1 'polypeptide(L)'
;MNNIALKTINYGGISLQITEVWKAVTETYTEPDGRECTMIDISAEEGDPRSIVISYGPMPEGSDSIIEAAGTYEEIIGEIGPAPEDDPICEYDFLGTTSYGFEVPTEEGMACNFICAEIGSQVQIETGVGCKLFTILTTAKSYEDIDDLLDLVEQNISFK
;
A
#
# COMPACT_ATOMS: atom_id res chain seq x y z
N MET A 1 1.77 0.83 -31.58
CA MET A 1 2.36 1.32 -30.34
C MET A 1 1.28 1.98 -29.50
N ASN A 2 1.01 1.43 -28.34
CA ASN A 2 -0.08 1.95 -27.52
C ASN A 2 0.44 3.01 -26.56
N ASN A 3 0.11 4.26 -26.83
CA ASN A 3 0.35 5.33 -25.88
C ASN A 3 -0.78 5.29 -24.86
N ILE A 4 -0.48 4.71 -23.70
CA ILE A 4 -1.46 4.71 -22.62
C ILE A 4 -1.45 6.12 -22.02
N ALA A 5 -2.60 6.80 -22.06
CA ALA A 5 -2.74 8.10 -21.44
C ALA A 5 -2.68 7.95 -19.92
N LEU A 6 -1.87 8.80 -19.29
CA LEU A 6 -1.69 8.79 -17.84
C LEU A 6 -2.29 10.06 -17.24
N LYS A 7 -2.77 9.95 -16.02
CA LYS A 7 -3.17 11.12 -15.23
C LYS A 7 -2.39 11.12 -13.92
N THR A 8 -2.23 12.31 -13.35
CA THR A 8 -1.49 12.48 -12.10
C THR A 8 -2.47 12.74 -10.96
N ILE A 9 -2.28 12.00 -9.87
CA ILE A 9 -3.01 12.24 -8.63
C ILE A 9 -2.04 12.91 -7.68
N ASN A 10 -2.37 14.12 -7.20
CA ASN A 10 -1.61 14.84 -6.18
C ASN A 10 -2.50 15.00 -4.96
N TYR A 11 -2.18 14.30 -3.87
CA TYR A 11 -2.99 14.35 -2.66
C TYR A 11 -2.18 13.91 -1.45
N GLY A 12 -2.30 14.66 -0.36
CA GLY A 12 -1.72 14.28 0.93
C GLY A 12 -0.21 14.05 0.95
N GLY A 13 0.54 14.75 0.10
CA GLY A 13 2.00 14.59 0.01
C GLY A 13 2.44 13.51 -0.96
N ILE A 14 1.51 12.88 -1.65
CA ILE A 14 1.79 11.86 -2.66
C ILE A 14 1.50 12.41 -4.05
N SER A 15 2.39 12.12 -5.00
CA SER A 15 2.17 12.35 -6.42
C SER A 15 2.28 11.01 -7.13
N LEU A 16 1.23 10.57 -7.80
CA LEU A 16 1.17 9.25 -8.43
C LEU A 16 0.58 9.37 -9.83
N GLN A 17 1.24 8.74 -10.81
CA GLN A 17 0.72 8.64 -12.17
C GLN A 17 0.08 7.28 -12.37
N ILE A 18 -1.16 7.27 -12.86
CA ILE A 18 -1.89 6.05 -13.17
C ILE A 18 -2.52 6.15 -14.55
N THR A 19 -3.00 5.04 -15.07
CA THR A 19 -3.74 5.00 -16.32
C THR A 19 -5.00 5.87 -16.22
N GLU A 20 -5.21 6.75 -17.17
CA GLU A 20 -6.28 7.75 -17.15
C GLU A 20 -7.67 7.15 -16.95
N VAL A 21 -7.94 5.97 -17.50
CA VAL A 21 -9.25 5.33 -17.43
C VAL A 21 -9.56 4.71 -16.07
N TRP A 22 -8.57 4.55 -15.21
CA TRP A 22 -8.79 4.02 -13.87
C TRP A 22 -9.38 5.08 -12.97
N LYS A 23 -10.22 4.67 -12.04
CA LYS A 23 -10.82 5.54 -11.04
C LYS A 23 -9.92 5.70 -9.84
N ALA A 24 -9.84 6.92 -9.31
CA ALA A 24 -9.16 7.18 -8.05
C ALA A 24 -10.06 8.00 -7.15
N VAL A 25 -10.19 7.57 -5.90
CA VAL A 25 -10.91 8.30 -4.85
C VAL A 25 -9.89 8.63 -3.78
N THR A 26 -9.82 9.90 -3.40
CA THR A 26 -8.89 10.38 -2.39
C THR A 26 -9.66 10.87 -1.19
N GLU A 27 -9.18 10.57 0.02
CA GLU A 27 -9.76 11.10 1.24
C GLU A 27 -8.72 11.21 2.34
N THR A 28 -9.00 12.05 3.31
CA THR A 28 -8.23 12.17 4.54
C THR A 28 -9.08 11.60 5.66
N TYR A 29 -8.48 10.76 6.49
CA TYR A 29 -9.15 10.17 7.62
C TYR A 29 -8.32 10.33 8.89
N THR A 30 -8.98 10.26 10.04
CA THR A 30 -8.32 10.39 11.33
C THR A 30 -8.35 9.04 12.04
N GLU A 31 -7.17 8.56 12.43
CA GLU A 31 -7.04 7.33 13.21
C GLU A 31 -7.50 7.57 14.66
N PRO A 32 -7.85 6.50 15.40
CA PRO A 32 -8.26 6.64 16.79
C PRO A 32 -7.26 7.35 17.70
N ASP A 33 -5.97 7.31 17.35
CA ASP A 33 -4.91 7.99 18.10
C ASP A 33 -4.72 9.47 17.70
N GLY A 34 -5.56 9.99 16.80
CA GLY A 34 -5.53 11.39 16.37
C GLY A 34 -4.68 11.68 15.14
N ARG A 35 -3.99 10.68 14.58
CA ARG A 35 -3.17 10.87 13.37
C ARG A 35 -4.06 11.10 12.16
N GLU A 36 -3.74 12.12 11.36
CA GLU A 36 -4.41 12.35 10.07
C GLU A 36 -3.64 11.60 8.99
N CYS A 37 -4.35 10.77 8.25
CA CYS A 37 -3.79 9.94 7.19
C CYS A 37 -4.50 10.18 5.87
N THR A 38 -3.77 9.99 4.78
CA THR A 38 -4.29 10.11 3.43
C THR A 38 -4.59 8.72 2.89
N MET A 39 -5.73 8.56 2.20
CA MET A 39 -6.06 7.33 1.49
C MET A 39 -6.31 7.62 0.03
N ILE A 40 -5.75 6.79 -0.84
CA ILE A 40 -6.00 6.82 -2.27
C ILE A 40 -6.48 5.42 -2.67
N ASP A 41 -7.74 5.33 -3.10
CA ASP A 41 -8.36 4.08 -3.53
C ASP A 41 -8.45 4.10 -5.05
N ILE A 42 -7.74 3.19 -5.70
CA ILE A 42 -7.63 3.12 -7.15
C ILE A 42 -8.28 1.82 -7.63
N SER A 43 -9.20 1.95 -8.58
CA SER A 43 -9.87 0.81 -9.20
C SER A 43 -9.63 0.85 -10.70
N ALA A 44 -9.39 -0.33 -11.29
CA ALA A 44 -9.29 -0.46 -12.73
C ALA A 44 -10.68 -0.30 -13.37
N GLU A 45 -10.74 -0.42 -14.68
CA GLU A 45 -12.01 -0.30 -15.42
C GLU A 45 -13.02 -1.35 -14.97
N GLU A 46 -14.30 -1.06 -15.18
CA GLU A 46 -15.38 -2.00 -14.88
C GLU A 46 -15.11 -3.35 -15.55
N GLY A 47 -15.25 -4.42 -14.78
CA GLY A 47 -14.96 -5.78 -15.24
C GLY A 47 -13.52 -6.21 -15.01
N ASP A 48 -12.64 -5.29 -14.63
CA ASP A 48 -11.24 -5.59 -14.28
C ASP A 48 -11.12 -5.59 -12.76
N PRO A 49 -10.75 -6.72 -12.14
CA PRO A 49 -10.75 -6.82 -10.67
C PRO A 49 -9.54 -6.16 -9.99
N ARG A 50 -8.60 -5.60 -10.76
CA ARG A 50 -7.40 -5.00 -10.15
C ARG A 50 -7.73 -3.77 -9.35
N SER A 51 -7.15 -3.68 -8.16
CA SER A 51 -7.32 -2.51 -7.30
C SER A 51 -6.06 -2.26 -6.48
N ILE A 52 -5.89 -0.99 -6.09
CA ILE A 52 -4.78 -0.54 -5.28
C ILE A 52 -5.35 0.41 -4.22
N VAL A 53 -5.05 0.13 -2.95
CA VAL A 53 -5.41 1.05 -1.86
C VAL A 53 -4.13 1.50 -1.19
N ILE A 54 -3.88 2.80 -1.20
CA ILE A 54 -2.69 3.40 -0.60
C ILE A 54 -3.10 4.18 0.64
N SER A 55 -2.33 4.03 1.71
CA SER A 55 -2.47 4.83 2.92
C SER A 55 -1.12 5.46 3.24
N TYR A 56 -1.12 6.73 3.67
CA TYR A 56 0.10 7.47 3.94
C TYR A 56 -0.13 8.46 5.07
N GLY A 57 0.70 8.41 6.10
CA GLY A 57 0.59 9.30 7.23
C GLY A 57 1.71 9.09 8.24
N PRO A 58 1.64 9.78 9.38
CA PRO A 58 2.65 9.59 10.43
C PRO A 58 2.66 8.15 10.94
N MET A 59 3.86 7.62 11.22
CA MET A 59 3.99 6.32 11.86
C MET A 59 3.39 6.39 13.27
N PRO A 60 2.61 5.39 13.71
CA PRO A 60 2.13 5.35 15.09
C PRO A 60 3.31 5.31 16.07
N GLU A 61 3.17 6.02 17.17
CA GLU A 61 4.19 6.04 18.20
C GLU A 61 4.47 4.63 18.75
N GLY A 62 5.73 4.24 18.79
CA GLY A 62 6.12 2.91 19.27
C GLY A 62 5.90 1.77 18.28
N SER A 63 5.56 2.09 17.03
CA SER A 63 5.34 1.08 16.00
C SER A 63 6.41 1.11 14.92
N ASP A 64 6.40 0.10 14.05
CA ASP A 64 7.27 0.03 12.87
C ASP A 64 6.55 -0.76 11.78
N SER A 65 7.19 -0.89 10.61
CA SER A 65 6.57 -1.57 9.47
C SER A 65 6.28 -3.05 9.73
N ILE A 66 7.09 -3.73 10.54
CA ILE A 66 6.84 -5.13 10.89
C ILE A 66 5.58 -5.25 11.75
N ILE A 67 5.45 -4.41 12.77
CA ILE A 67 4.30 -4.40 13.67
C ILE A 67 3.03 -4.08 12.90
N GLU A 68 3.09 -3.08 12.02
CA GLU A 68 1.92 -2.68 11.22
C GLU A 68 1.51 -3.77 10.22
N ALA A 69 2.47 -4.44 9.59
CA ALA A 69 2.18 -5.54 8.68
C ALA A 69 1.53 -6.71 9.43
N ALA A 70 2.06 -7.06 10.61
CA ALA A 70 1.52 -8.16 11.43
C ALA A 70 0.09 -7.86 11.90
N GLY A 71 -0.17 -6.62 12.33
CA GLY A 71 -1.51 -6.20 12.76
C GLY A 71 -2.53 -6.26 11.63
N THR A 72 -2.15 -5.79 10.45
CA THR A 72 -3.01 -5.84 9.26
C THR A 72 -3.28 -7.28 8.83
N TYR A 73 -2.25 -8.13 8.91
CA TYR A 73 -2.42 -9.55 8.61
C TYR A 73 -3.48 -10.19 9.50
N GLU A 74 -3.42 -9.93 10.81
CA GLU A 74 -4.41 -10.47 11.76
C GLU A 74 -5.83 -10.00 11.44
N GLU A 75 -6.00 -8.73 11.05
CA GLU A 75 -7.30 -8.20 10.65
C GLU A 75 -7.83 -8.90 9.40
N ILE A 76 -7.00 -9.04 8.38
CA ILE A 76 -7.39 -9.67 7.12
C ILE A 76 -7.71 -11.15 7.32
N ILE A 77 -6.87 -11.86 8.04
CA ILE A 77 -7.08 -13.29 8.31
C ILE A 77 -8.34 -13.52 9.15
N GLY A 78 -8.64 -12.61 10.07
CA GLY A 78 -9.89 -12.67 10.82
C GLY A 78 -11.13 -12.61 9.93
N GLU A 79 -11.02 -11.97 8.76
CA GLU A 79 -12.11 -11.87 7.80
C GLU A 79 -12.14 -13.02 6.79
N ILE A 80 -10.97 -13.50 6.35
CA ILE A 80 -10.89 -14.48 5.25
C ILE A 80 -10.52 -15.90 5.70
N GLY A 81 -10.30 -16.12 6.98
CA GLY A 81 -10.05 -17.45 7.53
C GLY A 81 -8.64 -17.67 8.06
N PRO A 82 -8.34 -18.89 8.50
CA PRO A 82 -7.08 -19.17 9.18
C PRO A 82 -5.85 -19.03 8.27
N ALA A 83 -4.78 -18.52 8.83
CA ALA A 83 -3.50 -18.39 8.14
C ALA A 83 -2.90 -19.75 7.83
N PRO A 84 -2.36 -19.95 6.62
CA PRO A 84 -1.72 -21.22 6.28
C PRO A 84 -0.31 -21.38 6.85
N GLU A 85 0.30 -20.31 7.33
CA GLU A 85 1.69 -20.32 7.81
C GLU A 85 1.84 -19.66 9.17
N ASP A 86 2.87 -20.10 9.93
CA ASP A 86 3.14 -19.57 11.26
C ASP A 86 3.71 -18.15 11.23
N ASP A 87 4.52 -17.82 10.21
CA ASP A 87 5.08 -16.50 10.03
C ASP A 87 4.90 -16.05 8.58
N PRO A 88 3.77 -15.41 8.28
CA PRO A 88 3.46 -14.98 6.91
C PRO A 88 4.14 -13.68 6.49
N ILE A 89 4.76 -12.96 7.42
CA ILE A 89 5.33 -11.66 7.13
C ILE A 89 6.65 -11.82 6.38
N CYS A 90 6.71 -11.23 5.18
CA CYS A 90 7.86 -11.27 4.29
C CYS A 90 8.55 -9.93 4.20
N GLU A 91 9.84 -9.96 3.92
CA GLU A 91 10.62 -8.76 3.67
C GLU A 91 10.57 -8.44 2.18
N TYR A 92 10.38 -7.18 1.85
CA TYR A 92 10.37 -6.69 0.48
C TYR A 92 11.34 -5.52 0.33
N ASP A 93 11.86 -5.33 -0.87
CA ASP A 93 12.56 -4.11 -1.25
C ASP A 93 11.58 -3.29 -2.10
N PHE A 94 10.97 -2.29 -1.50
CA PHE A 94 9.94 -1.48 -2.14
C PHE A 94 10.22 0.01 -1.88
N LEU A 95 10.18 0.80 -2.93
CA LEU A 95 10.48 2.24 -2.88
C LEU A 95 11.89 2.53 -2.37
N GLY A 96 12.83 1.61 -2.62
CA GLY A 96 14.22 1.77 -2.21
C GLY A 96 14.45 1.59 -0.72
N THR A 97 13.51 1.02 0.01
CA THR A 97 13.62 0.77 1.44
C THR A 97 13.20 -0.65 1.78
N THR A 98 13.74 -1.19 2.87
CA THR A 98 13.30 -2.48 3.37
C THR A 98 11.88 -2.34 3.92
N SER A 99 10.99 -3.15 3.42
CA SER A 99 9.57 -3.09 3.74
C SER A 99 9.08 -4.47 4.17
N TYR A 100 7.93 -4.52 4.83
CA TYR A 100 7.37 -5.77 5.33
C TYR A 100 5.92 -5.90 4.95
N GLY A 101 5.52 -7.11 4.62
CA GLY A 101 4.15 -7.36 4.21
C GLY A 101 3.86 -8.84 4.04
N PHE A 102 2.81 -9.14 3.30
CA PHE A 102 2.35 -10.52 3.13
C PHE A 102 1.54 -10.68 1.85
N GLU A 103 1.39 -11.93 1.43
CA GLU A 103 0.55 -12.30 0.31
C GLU A 103 -0.45 -13.34 0.80
N VAL A 104 -1.73 -13.15 0.48
CA VAL A 104 -2.79 -14.09 0.86
C VAL A 104 -3.79 -14.25 -0.27
N PRO A 105 -4.39 -15.43 -0.44
CA PRO A 105 -5.52 -15.58 -1.36
C PRO A 105 -6.78 -15.01 -0.71
N THR A 106 -7.70 -14.50 -1.52
CA THR A 106 -9.02 -14.09 -1.03
C THR A 106 -10.02 -15.22 -1.19
N GLU A 107 -11.16 -15.12 -0.53
CA GLU A 107 -12.25 -16.11 -0.65
C GLU A 107 -12.77 -16.22 -2.09
N GLU A 108 -12.64 -15.15 -2.87
CA GLU A 108 -13.10 -15.11 -4.25
C GLU A 108 -12.10 -15.69 -5.24
N GLY A 109 -11.00 -16.26 -4.75
CA GLY A 109 -9.96 -16.82 -5.61
C GLY A 109 -9.02 -15.77 -6.18
N MET A 110 -9.03 -14.57 -5.62
CA MET A 110 -8.12 -13.49 -6.01
C MET A 110 -6.83 -13.57 -5.21
N ALA A 111 -5.80 -12.91 -5.71
CA ALA A 111 -4.56 -12.70 -4.97
C ALA A 111 -4.60 -11.33 -4.28
N CYS A 112 -4.01 -11.24 -3.11
CA CYS A 112 -3.93 -10.01 -2.35
C CYS A 112 -2.52 -9.86 -1.77
N ASN A 113 -1.95 -8.65 -1.86
CA ASN A 113 -0.63 -8.34 -1.30
C ASN A 113 -0.72 -7.05 -0.51
N PHE A 114 -0.09 -7.03 0.65
CA PHE A 114 0.00 -5.85 1.50
C PHE A 114 1.45 -5.58 1.85
N ILE A 115 1.90 -4.34 1.69
CA ILE A 115 3.27 -3.92 2.02
C ILE A 115 3.22 -2.64 2.85
N CYS A 116 4.01 -2.60 3.92
CA CYS A 116 4.25 -1.43 4.75
C CYS A 116 5.67 -0.95 4.53
N ALA A 117 5.85 0.32 4.21
CA ALA A 117 7.16 0.93 4.03
C ALA A 117 7.30 2.15 4.93
N GLU A 118 8.50 2.35 5.47
CA GLU A 118 8.82 3.54 6.26
C GLU A 118 9.47 4.56 5.35
N ILE A 119 8.81 5.69 5.16
CA ILE A 119 9.25 6.74 4.23
C ILE A 119 9.95 7.86 5.01
N GLY A 120 11.17 8.20 4.61
CA GLY A 120 11.93 9.27 5.22
C GLY A 120 12.51 8.96 6.59
N SER A 121 12.57 7.69 6.97
CA SER A 121 12.98 7.26 8.31
C SER A 121 14.37 7.75 8.73
N GLN A 122 15.34 7.73 7.83
CA GLN A 122 16.70 8.12 8.17
C GLN A 122 16.81 9.60 8.55
N VAL A 123 16.22 10.47 7.74
CA VAL A 123 16.23 11.91 8.00
C VAL A 123 15.50 12.23 9.31
N GLN A 124 14.40 11.55 9.55
CA GLN A 124 13.54 11.81 10.69
C GLN A 124 14.12 11.29 12.00
N ILE A 125 14.85 10.19 11.96
CA ILE A 125 15.58 9.69 13.12
C ILE A 125 16.61 10.74 13.60
N GLU A 126 17.34 11.35 12.66
CA GLU A 126 18.34 12.37 12.98
C GLU A 126 17.70 13.64 13.58
N THR A 127 16.50 14.01 13.12
CA THR A 127 15.81 15.21 13.59
C THR A 127 14.90 14.95 14.80
N GLY A 128 14.71 13.68 15.16
CA GLY A 128 13.82 13.32 16.25
C GLY A 128 12.34 13.34 15.87
N VAL A 129 12.02 13.57 14.60
CA VAL A 129 10.65 13.53 14.10
C VAL A 129 10.34 12.10 13.63
N GLY A 130 9.16 11.58 13.90
CA GLY A 130 8.77 10.23 13.48
C GLY A 130 8.70 10.10 11.97
N CYS A 131 8.99 8.91 11.44
CA CYS A 131 8.90 8.65 10.02
C CYS A 131 7.43 8.55 9.58
N LYS A 132 7.22 8.54 8.27
CA LYS A 132 5.89 8.33 7.68
C LYS A 132 5.70 6.85 7.38
N LEU A 133 4.48 6.38 7.57
CA LEU A 133 4.08 5.03 7.20
C LEU A 133 3.35 5.07 5.85
N PHE A 134 3.86 4.33 4.89
CA PHE A 134 3.22 4.12 3.60
C PHE A 134 2.74 2.69 3.54
N THR A 135 1.46 2.48 3.23
CA THR A 135 0.93 1.14 3.05
C THR A 135 0.30 1.02 1.67
N ILE A 136 0.42 -0.15 1.06
CA ILE A 136 -0.20 -0.44 -0.21
C ILE A 136 -0.83 -1.82 -0.16
N LEU A 137 -2.12 -1.88 -0.46
CA LEU A 137 -2.87 -3.12 -0.57
C LEU A 137 -3.26 -3.29 -2.03
N THR A 138 -2.78 -4.36 -2.66
CA THR A 138 -3.09 -4.65 -4.06
C THR A 138 -3.89 -5.93 -4.17
N THR A 139 -4.86 -5.93 -5.07
CA THR A 139 -5.71 -7.09 -5.34
C THR A 139 -5.77 -7.32 -6.84
N ALA A 140 -5.61 -8.58 -7.27
CA ALA A 140 -5.65 -8.96 -8.66
C ALA A 140 -5.99 -10.44 -8.79
N LYS A 141 -6.14 -10.94 -10.00
CA LYS A 141 -6.44 -12.35 -10.26
C LYS A 141 -5.25 -13.28 -9.96
N SER A 142 -4.03 -12.75 -10.05
CA SER A 142 -2.83 -13.54 -9.85
C SER A 142 -1.75 -12.71 -9.19
N TYR A 143 -0.76 -13.38 -8.60
CA TYR A 143 0.41 -12.70 -8.02
C TYR A 143 1.28 -12.04 -9.10
N GLU A 144 1.25 -12.55 -10.32
CA GLU A 144 1.93 -11.91 -11.44
C GLU A 144 1.33 -10.54 -11.74
N ASP A 145 0.01 -10.44 -11.75
CA ASP A 145 -0.68 -9.15 -11.93
C ASP A 145 -0.39 -8.20 -10.77
N ILE A 146 -0.28 -8.73 -9.56
CA ILE A 146 0.10 -7.92 -8.38
C ILE A 146 1.50 -7.33 -8.55
N ASP A 147 2.45 -8.14 -9.00
CA ASP A 147 3.82 -7.66 -9.24
C ASP A 147 3.82 -6.51 -10.26
N ASP A 148 3.01 -6.62 -11.30
CA ASP A 148 2.86 -5.55 -12.30
C ASP A 148 2.28 -4.27 -11.68
N LEU A 149 1.30 -4.40 -10.79
CA LEU A 149 0.73 -3.25 -10.08
C LEU A 149 1.74 -2.59 -9.14
N LEU A 150 2.52 -3.37 -8.42
CA LEU A 150 3.55 -2.86 -7.53
C LEU A 150 4.63 -2.12 -8.31
N ASP A 151 5.06 -2.67 -9.45
CA ASP A 151 6.02 -2.02 -10.33
C ASP A 151 5.47 -0.70 -10.87
N LEU A 152 4.21 -0.68 -11.26
CA LEU A 152 3.55 0.54 -11.75
C LEU A 152 3.61 1.65 -10.70
N VAL A 153 3.25 1.33 -9.46
CA VAL A 153 3.26 2.31 -8.37
C VAL A 153 4.69 2.75 -8.08
N GLU A 154 5.61 1.81 -7.92
CA GLU A 154 7.00 2.10 -7.56
C GLU A 154 7.68 3.03 -8.57
N GLN A 155 7.40 2.84 -9.86
CA GLN A 155 8.01 3.62 -10.94
C GLN A 155 7.37 5.00 -11.13
N ASN A 156 6.17 5.22 -10.61
CA ASN A 156 5.37 6.41 -10.91
C ASN A 156 4.94 7.21 -9.68
N ILE A 157 5.45 6.89 -8.50
CA ILE A 157 5.11 7.58 -7.27
C ILE A 157 6.27 8.46 -6.78
N SER A 158 5.92 9.60 -6.19
CA SER A 158 6.88 10.45 -5.49
C SER A 158 6.23 11.07 -4.26
N PHE A 159 7.04 11.49 -3.31
CA PHE A 159 6.59 12.08 -2.05
C PHE A 159 7.10 13.51 -1.93
N LYS A 160 6.29 14.34 -1.31
CA LYS A 160 6.62 15.75 -1.08
C LYS A 160 6.98 16.00 0.38
#